data_901db58f2a9464f0946968b885158c62
#
_entry.id   901db58f2a9464f0946968b885158c62
#
_cell.length_a   1.000
_cell.length_b   1.000
_cell.length_c   1.000
_cell.angle_alpha   90.00
_cell.angle_beta   90.00
_cell.angle_gamma   90.00
#
_symmetry.space_group_name_H-M   'P 1'
#
loop_
_entity.id
_entity.type
_entity.pdbx_description
1 polymer ?
#
loop_
_entity_poly.entity_id
_entity_poly.type
_entity_poly.pdbx_seq_one_letter_code
_entity_poly.pdbx_strand_id
1 'polypeptide(L)'
;MKHYDNYDYESAYDKQAEKLQEWEIEKLISEQRVSCLYRTTTNRAKNLVSGDELLESQVYPSFLKRGDMPVTLKKRETKPSQKNLNDKNSRRYCIRLACINFGKGDIWATFGWNDEYMPGDAKAAIKDIRNFITRINYRRKKNGQKNIKYIYILAFDGKVRPHFHILMTGEGVDRDELEDMWKKCDRKNTRRIKPDEDFLITGLATYITTNPRGTKRWCASKN
;
A
#
# COMPACT_ATOMS: atom_id res chain seq x y z
N MET A 1 -13.08 7.77 11.81
CA MET A 1 -12.18 7.77 10.63
C MET A 1 -11.24 8.96 10.75
N LYS A 2 -9.94 8.76 10.88
CA LYS A 2 -9.01 9.89 10.77
C LYS A 2 -8.80 10.13 9.29
N HIS A 3 -9.35 11.22 8.77
CA HIS A 3 -9.18 11.65 7.40
C HIS A 3 -7.69 11.83 7.06
N TYR A 4 -7.31 11.45 5.86
CA TYR A 4 -5.96 11.63 5.30
C TYR A 4 -5.59 13.08 5.10
N ASP A 5 -6.60 13.97 5.00
CA ASP A 5 -6.46 15.39 4.77
C ASP A 5 -5.75 16.13 5.91
N ASN A 6 -5.63 15.49 7.09
CA ASN A 6 -4.99 16.06 8.28
C ASN A 6 -3.64 15.42 8.60
N TYR A 7 -2.88 15.00 7.57
CA TYR A 7 -1.51 14.68 7.84
C TYR A 7 -0.69 15.96 7.93
N ASP A 8 -0.37 16.30 9.16
CA ASP A 8 0.51 17.39 9.47
C ASP A 8 1.95 17.05 9.05
N TYR A 9 2.27 17.48 7.83
CA TYR A 9 3.62 17.38 7.27
C TYR A 9 4.60 18.24 8.06
N GLU A 10 4.15 19.33 8.66
CA GLU A 10 4.95 20.20 9.49
C GLU A 10 5.34 19.47 10.79
N SER A 11 4.40 18.86 11.52
CA SER A 11 4.75 18.11 12.72
C SER A 11 5.54 16.84 12.45
N ALA A 12 5.41 16.23 11.26
CA ALA A 12 6.29 15.11 10.86
C ALA A 12 7.68 15.60 10.46
N TYR A 13 7.77 16.80 9.94
CA TYR A 13 9.00 17.48 9.65
C TYR A 13 9.66 17.95 10.95
N ASP A 14 8.92 18.60 11.84
CA ASP A 14 9.38 19.02 13.17
C ASP A 14 9.91 17.84 13.98
N LYS A 15 9.25 16.68 13.91
CA LYS A 15 9.76 15.43 14.51
C LYS A 15 11.03 14.88 13.87
N GLN A 16 11.34 15.22 12.63
CA GLN A 16 12.66 14.94 12.02
C GLN A 16 13.68 16.02 12.38
N ALA A 17 13.23 17.25 12.56
CA ALA A 17 14.01 18.38 13.02
C ALA A 17 14.20 18.40 14.54
N GLU A 18 13.52 17.54 15.30
CA GLU A 18 13.58 17.43 16.78
C GLU A 18 14.98 17.30 17.41
N LYS A 19 16.03 17.30 16.59
CA LYS A 19 17.43 17.35 17.07
C LYS A 19 18.11 18.68 16.87
N LEU A 20 17.49 19.58 16.12
CA LEU A 20 17.96 20.93 15.95
C LEU A 20 16.84 21.86 16.43
N GLN A 21 17.19 22.72 17.36
CA GLN A 21 16.28 23.79 17.79
C GLN A 21 16.05 24.73 16.60
N GLU A 22 14.91 25.42 16.56
CA GLU A 22 14.56 26.33 15.46
C GLU A 22 15.67 27.35 15.17
N TRP A 23 16.26 27.92 16.23
CA TRP A 23 17.40 28.83 16.11
C TRP A 23 18.67 28.18 15.50
N GLU A 24 18.88 26.88 15.67
CA GLU A 24 19.99 26.15 15.03
C GLU A 24 19.76 25.98 13.54
N ILE A 25 18.51 25.75 13.14
CA ILE A 25 18.11 25.67 11.73
C ILE A 25 18.27 27.05 11.06
N GLU A 26 17.79 28.10 11.72
CA GLU A 26 17.93 29.49 11.25
C GLU A 26 19.41 29.87 11.13
N LYS A 27 20.23 29.50 12.09
CA LYS A 27 21.68 29.69 12.04
C LYS A 27 22.30 28.96 10.87
N LEU A 28 21.96 27.69 10.62
CA LEU A 28 22.46 26.92 9.47
C LEU A 28 22.07 27.54 8.13
N ILE A 29 20.86 28.13 8.04
CA ILE A 29 20.40 28.86 6.86
C ILE A 29 21.17 30.16 6.68
N SER A 30 21.34 30.96 7.75
CA SER A 30 22.06 32.22 7.73
C SER A 30 23.54 32.05 7.39
N GLU A 31 24.17 30.96 7.87
CA GLU A 31 25.55 30.58 7.53
C GLU A 31 25.65 29.93 6.13
N GLN A 32 24.58 29.88 5.38
CA GLN A 32 24.51 29.25 4.06
C GLN A 32 24.92 27.76 4.02
N ARG A 33 24.93 27.08 5.15
CA ARG A 33 25.24 25.64 5.25
C ARG A 33 24.10 24.74 4.83
N VAL A 34 22.87 25.27 4.91
CA VAL A 34 21.63 24.59 4.49
C VAL A 34 20.77 25.60 3.73
N SER A 35 20.08 25.17 2.71
CA SER A 35 19.03 25.94 2.06
C SER A 35 17.70 25.23 2.14
N CYS A 36 16.64 25.96 2.46
CA CYS A 36 15.26 25.48 2.42
C CYS A 36 14.67 25.76 1.03
N LEU A 37 14.07 24.76 0.45
CA LEU A 37 13.36 24.85 -0.83
C LEU A 37 12.00 24.17 -0.69
N TYR A 38 10.97 24.76 -1.25
CA TYR A 38 9.71 24.06 -1.45
C TYR A 38 9.79 23.24 -2.73
N ARG A 39 9.47 21.98 -2.64
CA ARG A 39 9.37 21.07 -3.79
C ARG A 39 7.93 20.68 -4.02
N THR A 40 7.55 20.66 -5.28
CA THR A 40 6.26 20.12 -5.71
C THR A 40 6.51 18.80 -6.44
N THR A 41 5.79 17.79 -6.06
CA THR A 41 5.75 16.51 -6.78
C THR A 41 4.33 16.30 -7.27
N THR A 42 4.16 16.20 -8.58
CA THR A 42 2.87 15.88 -9.19
C THR A 42 2.95 14.51 -9.85
N ASN A 43 2.07 13.63 -9.46
CA ASN A 43 1.90 12.32 -10.09
C ASN A 43 0.63 12.33 -10.92
N ARG A 44 0.77 11.98 -12.19
CA ARG A 44 -0.35 11.81 -13.12
C ARG A 44 -0.31 10.38 -13.65
N ALA A 45 -1.43 9.69 -13.60
CA ALA A 45 -1.57 8.37 -14.17
C ALA A 45 -2.98 8.14 -14.69
N LYS A 46 -3.12 7.33 -15.73
CA LYS A 46 -4.40 6.94 -16.29
C LYS A 46 -4.81 5.58 -15.71
N ASN A 47 -6.06 5.46 -15.30
CA ASN A 47 -6.62 4.18 -14.88
C ASN A 47 -6.69 3.25 -16.10
N LEU A 48 -6.20 2.01 -15.95
CA LEU A 48 -6.11 1.04 -17.04
C LEU A 48 -7.45 0.36 -17.36
N VAL A 49 -8.44 0.49 -16.48
CA VAL A 49 -9.76 -0.12 -16.63
C VAL A 49 -10.79 0.90 -17.11
N SER A 50 -10.94 2.03 -16.42
CA SER A 50 -11.92 3.06 -16.74
C SER A 50 -11.41 4.12 -17.73
N GLY A 51 -10.11 4.29 -17.82
CA GLY A 51 -9.49 5.34 -18.61
C GLY A 51 -9.43 6.72 -17.94
N ASP A 52 -9.97 6.85 -16.72
CA ASP A 52 -9.96 8.10 -15.95
C ASP A 52 -8.55 8.49 -15.50
N GLU A 53 -8.33 9.78 -15.28
CA GLU A 53 -7.03 10.28 -14.82
C GLU A 53 -6.99 10.41 -13.30
N LEU A 54 -5.91 9.87 -12.69
CA LEU A 54 -5.51 10.15 -11.32
C LEU A 54 -4.46 11.27 -11.33
N LEU A 55 -4.77 12.37 -10.67
CA LEU A 55 -3.84 13.48 -10.43
C LEU A 55 -3.61 13.64 -8.94
N GLU A 56 -2.37 13.55 -8.51
CA GLU A 56 -1.99 13.82 -7.12
C GLU A 56 -0.83 14.81 -7.10
N SER A 57 -1.01 15.94 -6.41
CA SER A 57 0.02 16.96 -6.24
C SER A 57 0.35 17.12 -4.76
N GLN A 58 1.64 17.22 -4.45
CA GLN A 58 2.15 17.41 -3.09
C GLN A 58 3.18 18.51 -3.08
N VAL A 59 3.07 19.43 -2.13
CA VAL A 59 4.07 20.46 -1.85
C VAL A 59 4.67 20.16 -0.48
N TYR A 60 6.00 20.18 -0.39
CA TYR A 60 6.70 19.90 0.86
C TYR A 60 8.02 20.65 0.93
N PRO A 61 8.47 21.07 2.12
CA PRO A 61 9.79 21.65 2.31
C PRO A 61 10.87 20.59 2.12
N SER A 62 11.98 20.98 1.50
CA SER A 62 13.15 20.12 1.29
C SER A 62 14.40 20.91 1.60
N PHE A 63 15.25 20.39 2.50
CA PHE A 63 16.50 21.02 2.85
C PHE A 63 17.65 20.41 2.08
N LEU A 64 18.48 21.27 1.45
CA LEU A 64 19.71 20.91 0.78
C LEU A 64 20.90 21.26 1.67
N LYS A 65 21.70 20.26 2.00
CA LYS A 65 22.98 20.47 2.63
C LYS A 65 23.98 21.03 1.62
N ARG A 66 24.76 22.02 2.01
CA ARG A 66 25.91 22.50 1.24
C ARG A 66 27.15 21.78 1.72
N GLY A 67 28.20 21.71 0.83
CA GLY A 67 29.28 20.73 0.83
C GLY A 67 30.07 20.45 2.11
N ASP A 68 30.13 21.36 3.05
CA ASP A 68 30.93 21.26 4.29
C ASP A 68 30.19 20.65 5.48
N MET A 69 28.92 20.26 5.31
CA MET A 69 28.24 19.56 6.39
C MET A 69 28.69 18.10 6.49
N PRO A 70 29.07 17.64 7.68
CA PRO A 70 29.52 16.27 7.86
C PRO A 70 28.45 15.26 7.47
N VAL A 71 28.78 14.40 6.52
CA VAL A 71 27.90 13.29 6.12
C VAL A 71 28.06 12.17 7.14
N THR A 72 27.08 11.96 7.96
CA THR A 72 27.06 10.82 8.89
C THR A 72 26.69 9.54 8.12
N LEU A 73 27.69 8.78 7.69
CA LEU A 73 27.53 7.49 6.99
C LEU A 73 27.20 6.30 7.90
N LYS A 74 26.89 6.51 9.18
CA LYS A 74 26.54 5.39 10.08
C LYS A 74 25.19 4.82 9.72
N LYS A 75 25.12 3.52 9.39
CA LYS A 75 23.89 2.72 9.39
C LYS A 75 23.28 2.79 10.79
N ARG A 76 22.31 3.65 10.97
CA ARG A 76 21.50 3.72 12.20
C ARG A 76 20.24 2.93 12.00
N GLU A 77 19.73 2.35 13.08
CA GLU A 77 18.37 1.80 13.08
C GLU A 77 17.38 2.87 12.62
N THR A 78 16.39 2.45 11.84
CA THR A 78 15.37 3.36 11.34
C THR A 78 14.58 3.92 12.51
N LYS A 79 14.65 5.23 12.71
CA LYS A 79 13.92 5.91 13.79
C LYS A 79 12.42 5.69 13.66
N PRO A 80 11.66 5.69 14.77
CA PRO A 80 10.19 5.55 14.75
C PRO A 80 9.52 6.53 13.79
N SER A 81 9.93 7.80 13.77
CA SER A 81 9.42 8.83 12.85
C SER A 81 9.67 8.46 11.37
N GLN A 82 10.87 8.00 11.04
CA GLN A 82 11.18 7.54 9.68
C GLN A 82 10.39 6.27 9.32
N LYS A 83 10.18 5.37 10.28
CA LYS A 83 9.33 4.19 10.07
C LYS A 83 7.91 4.61 9.75
N ASN A 84 7.33 5.55 10.50
CA ASN A 84 5.99 6.07 10.26
C ASN A 84 5.88 6.74 8.87
N LEU A 85 6.89 7.53 8.48
CA LEU A 85 6.92 8.14 7.14
C LEU A 85 7.00 7.08 6.04
N ASN A 86 7.85 6.06 6.19
CA ASN A 86 7.94 4.95 5.25
C ASN A 86 6.62 4.19 5.17
N ASP A 87 5.91 4.01 6.29
CA ASP A 87 4.59 3.38 6.34
C ASP A 87 3.57 4.17 5.54
N LYS A 88 3.53 5.48 5.70
CA LYS A 88 2.62 6.37 4.96
C LYS A 88 2.93 6.39 3.47
N ASN A 89 4.19 6.52 3.10
CA ASN A 89 4.60 6.50 1.69
C ASN A 89 4.28 5.15 1.02
N SER A 90 4.52 4.04 1.73
CA SER A 90 4.15 2.71 1.24
C SER A 90 2.64 2.57 1.02
N ARG A 91 1.85 3.12 1.93
CA ARG A 91 0.38 3.10 1.84
C ARG A 91 -0.11 3.95 0.67
N ARG A 92 0.38 5.19 0.51
CA ARG A 92 0.05 6.04 -0.64
C ARG A 92 0.38 5.36 -1.95
N TYR A 93 1.55 4.76 -2.02
CA TYR A 93 1.96 4.04 -3.22
C TYR A 93 1.01 2.86 -3.53
N CYS A 94 0.59 2.10 -2.51
CA CYS A 94 -0.39 1.03 -2.68
C CYS A 94 -1.75 1.55 -3.18
N ILE A 95 -2.25 2.67 -2.62
CA ILE A 95 -3.50 3.30 -3.05
C ILE A 95 -3.40 3.74 -4.52
N ARG A 96 -2.32 4.42 -4.90
CA ARG A 96 -2.09 4.80 -6.30
C ARG A 96 -2.08 3.58 -7.23
N LEU A 97 -1.35 2.54 -6.83
CA LEU A 97 -1.24 1.31 -7.61
C LEU A 97 -2.60 0.63 -7.78
N ALA A 98 -3.41 0.62 -6.72
CA ALA A 98 -4.78 0.11 -6.75
C ALA A 98 -5.66 0.95 -7.70
N CYS A 99 -5.67 2.28 -7.55
CA CYS A 99 -6.46 3.19 -8.38
C CYS A 99 -6.08 3.16 -9.86
N ILE A 100 -4.80 2.88 -10.19
CA ILE A 100 -4.34 2.82 -11.58
C ILE A 100 -4.72 1.48 -12.25
N ASN A 101 -4.68 0.37 -11.50
CA ASN A 101 -4.77 -0.97 -12.07
C ASN A 101 -6.13 -1.64 -11.94
N PHE A 102 -7.00 -1.16 -11.05
CA PHE A 102 -8.29 -1.81 -10.79
C PHE A 102 -9.45 -0.83 -10.92
N GLY A 103 -10.62 -1.36 -11.27
CA GLY A 103 -11.82 -0.57 -11.49
C GLY A 103 -13.09 -1.43 -11.48
N LYS A 104 -14.13 -0.90 -12.12
CA LYS A 104 -15.45 -1.56 -12.21
C LYS A 104 -15.30 -2.96 -12.81
N GLY A 105 -15.86 -3.95 -12.10
CA GLY A 105 -15.87 -5.34 -12.56
C GLY A 105 -14.70 -6.19 -12.05
N ASP A 106 -13.60 -5.59 -11.60
CA ASP A 106 -12.55 -6.30 -10.88
C ASP A 106 -13.06 -6.85 -9.54
N ILE A 107 -12.28 -7.71 -8.92
CA ILE A 107 -12.71 -8.40 -7.70
C ILE A 107 -11.96 -7.84 -6.49
N TRP A 108 -12.73 -7.56 -5.45
CA TRP A 108 -12.25 -7.43 -4.09
C TRP A 108 -12.73 -8.61 -3.27
N ALA A 109 -11.82 -9.27 -2.57
CA ALA A 109 -12.15 -10.42 -1.77
C ALA A 109 -11.44 -10.43 -0.42
N THR A 110 -12.07 -11.12 0.54
CA THR A 110 -11.50 -11.43 1.85
C THR A 110 -11.58 -12.93 2.07
N PHE A 111 -10.43 -13.52 2.39
CA PHE A 111 -10.30 -14.93 2.69
C PHE A 111 -9.60 -15.13 4.04
N GLY A 112 -10.07 -16.11 4.81
CA GLY A 112 -9.46 -16.52 6.06
C GLY A 112 -9.06 -17.99 6.03
N TRP A 113 -8.86 -18.54 7.21
CA TRP A 113 -8.60 -19.96 7.45
C TRP A 113 -9.53 -20.48 8.55
N ASN A 114 -10.09 -21.68 8.37
CA ASN A 114 -10.74 -22.43 9.44
C ASN A 114 -9.66 -22.92 10.42
N ASP A 115 -10.05 -23.35 11.60
CA ASP A 115 -9.11 -23.80 12.64
C ASP A 115 -8.24 -24.96 12.18
N GLU A 116 -8.81 -25.88 11.42
CA GLU A 116 -8.13 -27.04 10.81
C GLU A 116 -6.98 -26.63 9.86
N TYR A 117 -7.12 -25.48 9.17
CA TYR A 117 -6.15 -25.00 8.17
C TYR A 117 -5.36 -23.80 8.66
N MET A 118 -5.43 -23.47 9.95
CA MET A 118 -4.82 -22.28 10.51
C MET A 118 -3.30 -22.30 10.28
N PRO A 119 -2.72 -21.31 9.58
CA PRO A 119 -1.29 -21.25 9.36
C PRO A 119 -0.54 -20.98 10.67
N GLY A 120 0.53 -21.73 10.92
CA GLY A 120 1.33 -21.59 12.13
C GLY A 120 2.16 -20.29 12.15
N ASP A 121 2.48 -19.73 10.98
CA ASP A 121 3.20 -18.47 10.84
C ASP A 121 2.80 -17.70 9.58
N ALA A 122 3.29 -16.45 9.48
CA ALA A 122 3.02 -15.60 8.34
C ALA A 122 3.63 -16.15 7.02
N LYS A 123 4.69 -16.96 7.09
CA LYS A 123 5.31 -17.56 5.89
C LYS A 123 4.41 -18.66 5.32
N ALA A 124 3.82 -19.48 6.18
CA ALA A 124 2.83 -20.49 5.79
C ALA A 124 1.60 -19.83 5.17
N ALA A 125 1.06 -18.76 5.78
CA ALA A 125 -0.05 -17.99 5.22
C ALA A 125 0.29 -17.44 3.82
N ILE A 126 1.46 -16.83 3.64
CA ILE A 126 1.92 -16.31 2.34
C ILE A 126 2.07 -17.43 1.30
N LYS A 127 2.55 -18.61 1.71
CA LYS A 127 2.64 -19.78 0.83
C LYS A 127 1.27 -20.22 0.33
N ASP A 128 0.28 -20.25 1.21
CA ASP A 128 -1.10 -20.58 0.85
C ASP A 128 -1.69 -19.58 -0.16
N ILE A 129 -1.52 -18.28 0.11
CA ILE A 129 -1.96 -17.21 -0.80
C ILE A 129 -1.30 -17.35 -2.18
N ARG A 130 0.01 -17.60 -2.23
CA ARG A 130 0.74 -17.80 -3.49
C ARG A 130 0.23 -19.02 -4.25
N ASN A 131 -0.01 -20.13 -3.56
CA ASN A 131 -0.56 -21.35 -4.15
C ASN A 131 -1.96 -21.08 -4.73
N PHE A 132 -2.78 -20.28 -4.04
CA PHE A 132 -4.09 -19.88 -4.52
C PHE A 132 -3.99 -19.07 -5.81
N ILE A 133 -3.15 -18.03 -5.82
CA ILE A 133 -2.90 -17.22 -7.02
C ILE A 133 -2.36 -18.06 -8.18
N THR A 134 -1.49 -19.02 -7.90
CA THR A 134 -0.94 -19.93 -8.91
C THR A 134 -2.05 -20.79 -9.54
N ARG A 135 -2.99 -21.31 -8.75
CA ARG A 135 -4.15 -22.07 -9.25
C ARG A 135 -5.03 -21.22 -10.16
N ILE A 136 -5.31 -19.98 -9.78
CA ILE A 136 -6.08 -19.04 -10.59
C ILE A 136 -5.37 -18.81 -11.93
N ASN A 137 -4.08 -18.48 -11.90
CA ASN A 137 -3.30 -18.24 -13.11
C ASN A 137 -3.19 -19.47 -14.01
N TYR A 138 -3.05 -20.65 -13.43
CA TYR A 138 -3.05 -21.91 -14.18
C TYR A 138 -4.37 -22.13 -14.94
N ARG A 139 -5.52 -21.89 -14.28
CA ARG A 139 -6.84 -21.99 -14.92
C ARG A 139 -6.99 -20.96 -16.03
N ARG A 140 -6.60 -19.71 -15.79
CA ARG A 140 -6.62 -18.65 -16.80
C ARG A 140 -5.78 -18.99 -18.02
N LYS A 141 -4.59 -19.52 -17.79
CA LYS A 141 -3.70 -19.98 -18.88
C LYS A 141 -4.35 -21.04 -19.74
N LYS A 142 -5.06 -22.01 -19.15
CA LYS A 142 -5.83 -23.02 -19.90
C LYS A 142 -6.90 -22.40 -20.80
N ASN A 143 -7.46 -21.27 -20.39
CA ASN A 143 -8.49 -20.53 -21.12
C ASN A 143 -7.89 -19.44 -22.06
N GLY A 144 -6.57 -19.46 -22.31
CA GLY A 144 -5.89 -18.49 -23.16
C GLY A 144 -5.79 -17.06 -22.59
N GLN A 145 -6.05 -16.90 -21.29
CA GLN A 145 -6.06 -15.61 -20.62
C GLN A 145 -4.71 -15.29 -19.98
N LYS A 146 -4.42 -13.99 -19.84
CA LYS A 146 -3.23 -13.52 -19.12
C LYS A 146 -3.34 -13.78 -17.61
N ASN A 147 -2.20 -13.82 -16.93
CA ASN A 147 -2.16 -13.87 -15.47
C ASN A 147 -2.91 -12.67 -14.86
N ILE A 148 -3.55 -12.90 -13.70
CA ILE A 148 -4.20 -11.81 -12.98
C ILE A 148 -3.17 -10.77 -12.51
N LYS A 149 -3.58 -9.50 -12.52
CA LYS A 149 -2.98 -8.49 -11.65
C LYS A 149 -3.61 -8.64 -10.27
N TYR A 150 -2.83 -8.41 -9.23
CA TYR A 150 -3.34 -8.46 -7.86
C TYR A 150 -2.55 -7.56 -6.91
N ILE A 151 -3.23 -7.15 -5.85
CA ILE A 151 -2.63 -6.59 -4.63
C ILE A 151 -3.27 -7.33 -3.47
N TYR A 152 -2.48 -7.91 -2.57
CA TYR A 152 -3.01 -8.48 -1.34
C TYR A 152 -2.36 -7.91 -0.09
N ILE A 153 -3.12 -7.92 1.01
CA ILE A 153 -2.71 -7.48 2.34
C ILE A 153 -3.09 -8.59 3.31
N LEU A 154 -2.08 -9.12 4.01
CA LEU A 154 -2.25 -10.18 4.99
C LEU A 154 -2.35 -9.56 6.39
N ALA A 155 -3.40 -9.87 7.11
CA ALA A 155 -3.55 -9.61 8.54
C ALA A 155 -3.10 -10.86 9.32
N PHE A 156 -1.95 -10.75 9.99
CA PHE A 156 -1.34 -11.83 10.76
C PHE A 156 -0.48 -11.23 11.89
N ASP A 157 -1.14 -10.68 12.93
CA ASP A 157 -0.47 -10.00 14.05
C ASP A 157 -0.78 -10.63 15.42
N GLY A 158 -1.52 -11.73 15.43
CA GLY A 158 -1.97 -12.41 16.66
C GLY A 158 -3.12 -11.71 17.40
N LYS A 159 -3.55 -10.51 16.97
CA LYS A 159 -4.64 -9.75 17.58
C LYS A 159 -5.99 -9.99 16.93
N VAL A 160 -5.97 -10.46 15.70
CA VAL A 160 -7.17 -10.83 14.93
C VAL A 160 -6.96 -12.19 14.30
N ARG A 161 -8.08 -12.88 13.98
CA ARG A 161 -8.02 -14.12 13.21
C ARG A 161 -7.33 -13.87 11.89
N PRO A 162 -6.34 -14.67 11.50
CA PRO A 162 -5.61 -14.54 10.24
C PRO A 162 -6.56 -14.49 9.05
N HIS A 163 -6.39 -13.48 8.22
CA HIS A 163 -7.12 -13.31 6.96
C HIS A 163 -6.31 -12.44 6.00
N PHE A 164 -6.69 -12.45 4.74
CA PHE A 164 -6.12 -11.54 3.77
C PHE A 164 -7.19 -10.91 2.89
N HIS A 165 -6.93 -9.67 2.53
CA HIS A 165 -7.68 -8.94 1.52
C HIS A 165 -6.93 -9.01 0.20
N ILE A 166 -7.63 -9.16 -0.91
CA ILE A 166 -7.05 -9.16 -2.24
C ILE A 166 -7.90 -8.36 -3.21
N LEU A 167 -7.24 -7.44 -3.93
CA LEU A 167 -7.74 -6.85 -5.16
C LEU A 167 -7.16 -7.65 -6.32
N MET A 168 -7.96 -7.99 -7.31
CA MET A 168 -7.50 -8.77 -8.45
C MET A 168 -8.32 -8.53 -9.70
N THR A 169 -7.70 -8.77 -10.86
CA THR A 169 -8.39 -8.75 -12.16
C THR A 169 -9.66 -9.60 -12.11
N GLY A 170 -10.76 -9.01 -12.53
CA GLY A 170 -12.07 -9.66 -12.54
C GLY A 170 -12.47 -10.24 -13.90
N GLU A 171 -11.82 -9.81 -14.99
CA GLU A 171 -12.08 -10.32 -16.31
C GLU A 171 -11.82 -11.84 -16.39
N GLY A 172 -12.80 -12.59 -16.89
CA GLY A 172 -12.72 -14.03 -17.01
C GLY A 172 -12.54 -14.80 -15.69
N VAL A 173 -12.91 -14.18 -14.55
CA VAL A 173 -12.95 -14.81 -13.24
C VAL A 173 -14.39 -14.88 -12.76
N ASP A 174 -14.92 -16.07 -12.59
CA ASP A 174 -16.16 -16.32 -11.90
C ASP A 174 -15.95 -16.29 -10.40
N ARG A 175 -16.89 -15.66 -9.64
CA ARG A 175 -16.75 -15.48 -8.20
C ARG A 175 -16.94 -16.76 -7.42
N ASP A 176 -17.93 -17.57 -7.82
CA ASP A 176 -18.26 -18.81 -7.12
C ASP A 176 -17.12 -19.81 -7.31
N GLU A 177 -16.59 -19.91 -8.54
CA GLU A 177 -15.39 -20.69 -8.80
C GLU A 177 -14.16 -20.21 -8.03
N LEU A 178 -14.00 -18.89 -7.87
CA LEU A 178 -12.91 -18.31 -7.08
C LEU A 178 -13.02 -18.70 -5.60
N GLU A 179 -14.24 -18.66 -5.06
CA GLU A 179 -14.53 -19.09 -3.69
C GLU A 179 -14.29 -20.59 -3.52
N ASP A 180 -14.68 -21.41 -4.49
CA ASP A 180 -14.42 -22.85 -4.47
C ASP A 180 -12.93 -23.22 -4.55
N MET A 181 -12.14 -22.40 -5.20
CA MET A 181 -10.68 -22.58 -5.22
C MET A 181 -10.02 -22.36 -3.85
N TRP A 182 -10.62 -21.56 -2.95
CA TRP A 182 -10.14 -21.37 -1.60
C TRP A 182 -10.80 -22.33 -0.63
N LYS A 183 -10.24 -23.54 -0.48
CA LYS A 183 -10.78 -24.62 0.34
C LYS A 183 -10.42 -24.54 1.82
N LYS A 184 -9.78 -23.46 2.26
CA LYS A 184 -9.25 -23.36 3.63
C LYS A 184 -10.17 -22.59 4.60
N CYS A 185 -11.29 -22.08 4.11
CA CYS A 185 -12.28 -21.39 4.93
C CYS A 185 -13.67 -21.48 4.31
N ASP A 186 -14.68 -21.66 5.15
CA ASP A 186 -16.07 -21.65 4.72
C ASP A 186 -16.60 -20.23 4.54
N ARG A 187 -16.13 -19.29 5.39
CA ARG A 187 -16.50 -17.88 5.31
C ARG A 187 -15.62 -17.17 4.30
N LYS A 188 -16.16 -16.96 3.12
CA LYS A 188 -15.52 -16.28 1.99
C LYS A 188 -16.36 -15.06 1.63
N ASN A 189 -15.72 -13.99 1.22
CA ASN A 189 -16.40 -12.78 0.78
C ASN A 189 -15.72 -12.27 -0.49
N THR A 190 -16.40 -12.41 -1.61
CA THR A 190 -15.96 -11.89 -2.90
C THR A 190 -17.00 -10.90 -3.44
N ARG A 191 -16.53 -9.76 -3.94
CA ARG A 191 -17.37 -8.72 -4.50
C ARG A 191 -16.78 -8.16 -5.78
N ARG A 192 -17.61 -7.80 -6.74
CA ARG A 192 -17.20 -6.94 -7.84
C ARG A 192 -16.99 -5.54 -7.32
N ILE A 193 -15.89 -4.93 -7.72
CA ILE A 193 -15.57 -3.56 -7.35
C ILE A 193 -16.61 -2.62 -7.97
N LYS A 194 -17.15 -1.74 -7.13
CA LYS A 194 -17.93 -0.57 -7.53
C LYS A 194 -17.06 0.64 -7.24
N PRO A 195 -16.64 1.41 -8.25
CA PRO A 195 -15.88 2.64 -8.04
C PRO A 195 -16.67 3.66 -7.22
N ASP A 196 -15.95 4.50 -6.51
CA ASP A 196 -16.49 5.70 -5.88
C ASP A 196 -16.90 6.69 -6.99
N GLU A 197 -17.93 7.53 -6.77
CA GLU A 197 -18.46 8.41 -7.79
C GLU A 197 -17.39 9.40 -8.31
N ASP A 198 -16.55 9.92 -7.42
CA ASP A 198 -15.58 10.97 -7.73
C ASP A 198 -14.10 10.55 -7.64
N PHE A 199 -13.79 9.38 -7.06
CA PHE A 199 -12.43 9.05 -6.63
C PHE A 199 -11.94 7.66 -7.04
N LEU A 200 -12.38 7.12 -8.16
CA LEU A 200 -12.00 5.77 -8.61
C LEU A 200 -12.32 4.73 -7.53
N ILE A 201 -11.31 4.02 -7.01
CA ILE A 201 -11.45 3.06 -5.92
C ILE A 201 -10.69 3.50 -4.66
N THR A 202 -10.49 4.81 -4.49
CA THR A 202 -9.68 5.36 -3.40
C THR A 202 -10.20 4.96 -2.02
N GLY A 203 -11.52 4.98 -1.81
CA GLY A 203 -12.15 4.56 -0.56
C GLY A 203 -11.83 3.12 -0.20
N LEU A 204 -12.00 2.19 -1.14
CA LEU A 204 -11.68 0.77 -0.95
C LEU A 204 -10.17 0.57 -0.72
N ALA A 205 -9.32 1.18 -1.53
CA ALA A 205 -7.87 1.09 -1.41
C ALA A 205 -7.37 1.66 -0.07
N THR A 206 -7.98 2.74 0.39
CA THR A 206 -7.71 3.30 1.71
C THR A 206 -8.13 2.35 2.82
N TYR A 207 -9.32 1.78 2.75
CA TYR A 207 -9.82 0.83 3.73
C TYR A 207 -8.89 -0.36 3.93
N ILE A 208 -8.51 -1.05 2.86
CA ILE A 208 -7.66 -2.24 2.94
C ILE A 208 -6.23 -1.96 3.40
N THR A 209 -5.74 -0.71 3.21
CA THR A 209 -4.39 -0.31 3.62
C THR A 209 -4.33 0.35 5.00
N THR A 210 -5.47 0.54 5.67
CA THR A 210 -5.55 1.32 6.93
C THR A 210 -4.76 0.71 8.07
N ASN A 211 -4.81 -0.61 8.25
CA ASN A 211 -4.14 -1.30 9.34
C ASN A 211 -3.45 -2.57 8.82
N PRO A 212 -2.28 -2.45 8.17
CA PRO A 212 -1.54 -3.62 7.75
C PRO A 212 -1.04 -4.37 8.99
N ARG A 213 -1.71 -5.47 9.33
CA ARG A 213 -1.43 -6.31 10.49
C ARG A 213 -0.57 -7.50 10.09
N GLY A 214 0.68 -7.23 9.72
CA GLY A 214 1.58 -8.30 9.31
C GLY A 214 3.01 -7.81 9.10
N THR A 215 3.90 -8.76 8.83
CA THR A 215 5.33 -8.50 8.58
C THR A 215 5.57 -7.71 7.28
N LYS A 216 4.66 -7.80 6.33
CA LYS A 216 4.70 -7.08 5.06
C LYS A 216 3.40 -6.31 4.88
N ARG A 217 3.50 -5.02 4.56
CA ARG A 217 2.34 -4.13 4.45
C ARG A 217 1.38 -4.56 3.35
N TRP A 218 1.91 -4.89 2.18
CA TRP A 218 1.16 -5.36 1.02
C TRP A 218 2.08 -6.07 0.04
N CYS A 219 1.51 -6.82 -0.89
CA CYS A 219 2.22 -7.48 -1.97
C CYS A 219 1.42 -7.34 -3.27
N ALA A 220 2.09 -7.00 -4.37
CA ALA A 220 1.47 -6.88 -5.68
C ALA A 220 2.12 -7.83 -6.70
N SER A 221 1.38 -8.11 -7.76
CA SER A 221 1.94 -8.73 -8.97
C SER A 221 2.95 -7.79 -9.63
N LYS A 222 3.79 -8.34 -10.50
CA LYS A 222 4.81 -7.58 -11.25
C LYS A 222 4.41 -7.32 -12.71
N ASN A 223 3.26 -7.85 -13.13
CA ASN A 223 2.70 -7.69 -14.49
C ASN A 223 1.78 -6.47 -14.59
#